data_d4a981a25aae710371eb310761ea8137
#
_entry.id   d4a981a25aae710371eb310761ea8137
#
_cell.length_a   1.000
_cell.length_b   1.000
_cell.length_c   1.000
_cell.angle_alpha   90.00
_cell.angle_beta   90.00
_cell.angle_gamma   90.00
#
_symmetry.space_group_name_H-M   'P 1'
#
loop_
_entity.id
_entity.type
_entity.pdbx_description
1 polymer ?
#
loop_
_entity_poly.entity_id
_entity_poly.type
_entity_poly.pdbx_seq_one_letter_code
_entity_poly.pdbx_strand_id
1 'polypeptide(L)'
;MMEKLLNKSYCPLPFKEIYADHDGNYKLCCHATITKKAVVNETLPFDWFFSDYLEDVRQKMIEGEILSECNKCTLMEKYGSSHRHTAIKSHGLKSDIEKVRLKLRINGSACNLACYMCHPYNSSERRKEFKAIWGKNIDDYFSTNYDNDPSKVKFSMWDVPIKRNNWNDIVNNILDNIHLIDNIHMTGGEPLQLPRHWELVDKIPSEFAKNIKLTYDSNITKLNYKNHHILDLKDKFGDIFIGCSADHYGKKLEYMRYPIDHKVFEENLKFVAKNFRYSLNITVALLNINDLEEIVEYYNNLGITNIYYGVLTVPRILSIRNVSDKHKKIFNEKYSHSKYHLILSELNKPIYNKNWYDVFSDYMNKLYGHRNLDWESTFDVKSYCS
;
A
#
# COMPACT_ATOMS: atom_id res chain seq x y z
N MET A 1 -21.49 25.77 -6.91
CA MET A 1 -20.22 25.18 -6.45
C MET A 1 -20.05 23.74 -6.95
N MET A 2 -21.03 22.83 -6.79
CA MET A 2 -20.92 21.42 -7.28
C MET A 2 -20.61 21.31 -8.79
N GLU A 3 -21.20 22.14 -9.65
CA GLU A 3 -20.90 22.11 -11.09
C GLU A 3 -19.44 22.42 -11.43
N LYS A 4 -18.77 23.29 -10.66
CA LYS A 4 -17.34 23.58 -10.83
C LYS A 4 -16.44 22.40 -10.45
N LEU A 5 -16.89 21.49 -9.57
CA LEU A 5 -16.13 20.33 -9.12
C LEU A 5 -16.30 19.12 -10.06
N LEU A 6 -17.23 19.17 -11.03
CA LEU A 6 -17.42 18.12 -12.06
C LEU A 6 -16.38 18.20 -13.19
N ASN A 7 -15.29 18.94 -12.99
CA ASN A 7 -14.19 19.02 -13.95
C ASN A 7 -13.25 17.80 -13.86
N LYS A 8 -12.44 17.59 -14.90
CA LYS A 8 -11.53 16.45 -15.03
C LYS A 8 -10.31 16.49 -14.11
N SER A 9 -10.04 17.60 -13.43
CA SER A 9 -8.85 17.77 -12.58
C SER A 9 -9.16 17.68 -11.09
N TYR A 10 -10.41 17.87 -10.68
CA TYR A 10 -10.81 17.85 -9.28
C TYR A 10 -10.50 16.48 -8.63
N CYS A 11 -9.94 16.54 -7.42
CA CYS A 11 -9.70 15.39 -6.56
C CYS A 11 -9.93 15.79 -5.09
N PRO A 12 -10.71 15.03 -4.30
CA PRO A 12 -10.97 15.39 -2.90
C PRO A 12 -9.75 15.18 -1.98
N LEU A 13 -8.73 14.42 -2.38
CA LEU A 13 -7.63 14.05 -1.48
C LEU A 13 -6.83 15.26 -0.97
N PRO A 14 -6.46 16.28 -1.74
CA PRO A 14 -5.78 17.47 -1.21
C PRO A 14 -6.60 18.26 -0.19
N PHE A 15 -7.94 18.06 -0.14
CA PHE A 15 -8.83 18.68 0.85
C PHE A 15 -9.09 17.80 2.07
N LYS A 16 -8.74 16.49 2.00
CA LYS A 16 -9.17 15.47 2.98
C LYS A 16 -8.04 14.62 3.53
N GLU A 17 -6.83 14.65 2.95
CA GLU A 17 -5.75 13.75 3.34
C GLU A 17 -4.43 14.48 3.51
N ILE A 18 -3.76 14.23 4.62
CA ILE A 18 -2.33 14.51 4.79
C ILE A 18 -1.58 13.21 4.51
N TYR A 19 -0.84 13.18 3.41
CA TYR A 19 -0.07 12.01 3.00
C TYR A 19 1.43 12.32 3.05
N ALA A 20 2.17 11.48 3.79
CA ALA A 20 3.63 11.42 3.69
C ALA A 20 4.07 10.00 3.31
N ASP A 21 4.99 9.88 2.35
CA ASP A 21 5.52 8.60 1.93
C ASP A 21 6.58 8.05 2.91
N HIS A 22 7.13 6.89 2.59
CA HIS A 22 8.13 6.20 3.41
C HIS A 22 9.47 6.92 3.48
N ASP A 23 9.76 7.83 2.52
CA ASP A 23 10.95 8.69 2.53
C ASP A 23 10.70 9.99 3.32
N GLY A 24 9.50 10.15 3.87
CA GLY A 24 9.09 11.34 4.60
C GLY A 24 8.70 12.51 3.70
N ASN A 25 8.51 12.29 2.40
CA ASN A 25 8.07 13.37 1.52
C ASN A 25 6.55 13.53 1.59
N TYR A 26 6.09 14.75 1.73
CA TYR A 26 4.68 15.07 1.54
C TYR A 26 4.29 15.06 0.08
N LYS A 27 3.10 14.55 -0.20
CA LYS A 27 2.51 14.48 -1.54
C LYS A 27 1.02 14.79 -1.47
N LEU A 28 0.42 15.14 -2.59
CA LEU A 28 -1.04 15.33 -2.69
C LEU A 28 -1.82 14.03 -2.40
N CYS A 29 -1.23 12.88 -2.71
CA CYS A 29 -1.72 11.54 -2.39
C CYS A 29 -0.64 10.48 -2.71
N CYS A 30 -0.92 9.20 -2.43
CA CYS A 30 0.00 8.08 -2.70
C CYS A 30 0.36 7.88 -4.19
N HIS A 31 -0.41 8.42 -5.13
CA HIS A 31 -0.18 8.35 -6.57
C HIS A 31 0.48 9.60 -7.17
N ALA A 32 0.48 10.71 -6.43
CA ALA A 32 1.04 11.96 -6.92
C ALA A 32 2.56 11.89 -7.10
N THR A 33 3.05 12.58 -8.13
CA THR A 33 4.49 12.87 -8.27
C THR A 33 4.87 14.03 -7.34
N ILE A 34 6.14 14.11 -6.96
CA ILE A 34 6.66 15.19 -6.12
C ILE A 34 7.10 16.31 -7.05
N THR A 35 6.49 17.48 -6.94
CA THR A 35 6.91 18.70 -7.65
C THR A 35 7.49 19.71 -6.67
N LYS A 36 6.85 19.89 -5.52
CA LYS A 36 7.41 20.66 -4.41
C LYS A 36 8.00 19.73 -3.38
N LYS A 37 9.28 19.87 -3.07
CA LYS A 37 9.94 19.09 -2.03
C LYS A 37 9.57 19.67 -0.67
N ALA A 38 8.79 18.91 0.11
CA ALA A 38 8.54 19.16 1.53
C ALA A 38 8.68 17.82 2.26
N VAL A 39 9.40 17.81 3.35
CA VAL A 39 9.74 16.60 4.11
C VAL A 39 9.36 16.74 5.56
N VAL A 40 8.93 15.66 6.19
CA VAL A 40 8.48 15.61 7.59
C VAL A 40 9.55 16.02 8.60
N ASN A 41 10.83 16.00 8.23
CA ASN A 41 11.93 16.46 9.07
C ASN A 41 12.06 18.00 9.12
N GLU A 42 11.40 18.72 8.22
CA GLU A 42 11.49 20.19 8.06
C GLU A 42 10.12 20.87 8.18
N THR A 43 9.04 20.16 7.87
CA THR A 43 7.67 20.71 7.84
C THR A 43 6.75 19.79 8.64
N LEU A 44 5.94 20.32 9.51
CA LEU A 44 4.98 19.55 10.29
C LEU A 44 3.72 19.21 9.47
N PRO A 45 2.97 18.13 9.83
CA PRO A 45 1.85 17.66 9.01
C PRO A 45 0.80 18.71 8.70
N PHE A 46 0.36 19.46 9.70
CA PHE A 46 -0.67 20.49 9.48
C PHE A 46 -0.11 21.78 8.88
N ASP A 47 1.17 22.11 9.09
CA ASP A 47 1.82 23.23 8.39
C ASP A 47 1.92 22.96 6.88
N TRP A 48 2.18 21.70 6.49
CA TRP A 48 2.06 21.29 5.09
C TRP A 48 0.62 21.41 4.58
N PHE A 49 -0.34 20.90 5.35
CA PHE A 49 -1.73 20.83 4.92
C PHE A 49 -2.36 22.23 4.72
N PHE A 50 -1.98 23.21 5.52
CA PHE A 50 -2.43 24.59 5.41
C PHE A 50 -1.42 25.52 4.71
N SER A 51 -0.44 24.96 3.99
CA SER A 51 0.54 25.76 3.25
C SER A 51 -0.08 26.45 2.04
N ASP A 52 0.48 27.61 1.67
CA ASP A 52 0.09 28.36 0.46
C ASP A 52 0.17 27.50 -0.81
N TYR A 53 1.13 26.56 -0.84
CA TYR A 53 1.25 25.61 -1.96
C TYR A 53 0.02 24.70 -2.09
N LEU A 54 -0.47 24.10 -0.99
CA LEU A 54 -1.67 23.26 -1.05
C LEU A 54 -2.93 24.08 -1.32
N GLU A 55 -2.99 25.31 -0.85
CA GLU A 55 -4.10 26.22 -1.16
C GLU A 55 -4.13 26.55 -2.66
N ASP A 56 -3.00 26.88 -3.28
CA ASP A 56 -2.88 27.08 -4.73
C ASP A 56 -3.28 25.81 -5.51
N VAL A 57 -2.83 24.64 -5.07
CA VAL A 57 -3.22 23.34 -5.66
C VAL A 57 -4.74 23.13 -5.61
N ARG A 58 -5.37 23.39 -4.47
CA ARG A 58 -6.82 23.25 -4.29
C ARG A 58 -7.57 24.20 -5.21
N GLN A 59 -7.15 25.46 -5.28
CA GLN A 59 -7.75 26.45 -6.14
C GLN A 59 -7.66 26.07 -7.63
N LYS A 60 -6.48 25.67 -8.10
CA LYS A 60 -6.28 25.16 -9.47
C LYS A 60 -7.17 23.96 -9.80
N MET A 61 -7.33 23.03 -8.85
CA MET A 61 -8.24 21.88 -9.04
C MET A 61 -9.71 22.32 -9.17
N ILE A 62 -10.16 23.32 -8.40
CA ILE A 62 -11.51 23.86 -8.51
C ILE A 62 -11.71 24.57 -9.87
N GLU A 63 -10.69 25.27 -10.35
CA GLU A 63 -10.68 25.97 -11.65
C GLU A 63 -10.55 25.04 -12.86
N GLY A 64 -10.23 23.75 -12.63
CA GLY A 64 -10.15 22.74 -13.68
C GLY A 64 -8.77 22.62 -14.33
N GLU A 65 -7.73 23.19 -13.73
CA GLU A 65 -6.37 23.06 -14.23
C GLU A 65 -5.84 21.63 -14.03
N ILE A 66 -5.17 21.09 -15.05
CA ILE A 66 -4.54 19.77 -14.98
C ILE A 66 -3.15 19.91 -14.35
N LEU A 67 -3.01 19.36 -13.15
CA LEU A 67 -1.77 19.42 -12.39
C LEU A 67 -0.79 18.32 -12.84
N SER A 68 0.50 18.67 -12.97
CA SER A 68 1.56 17.72 -13.31
C SER A 68 1.74 16.63 -12.26
N GLU A 69 1.47 16.92 -11.00
CA GLU A 69 1.46 15.97 -9.88
C GLU A 69 0.45 14.84 -10.10
N CYS A 70 -0.63 15.11 -10.82
CA CYS A 70 -1.73 14.19 -11.08
C CYS A 70 -1.61 13.39 -12.38
N ASN A 71 -0.51 13.51 -13.12
CA ASN A 71 -0.30 12.87 -14.42
C ASN A 71 -0.57 11.35 -14.41
N LYS A 72 -0.26 10.67 -13.30
CA LYS A 72 -0.53 9.23 -13.18
C LYS A 72 -2.04 8.92 -13.28
N CYS A 73 -2.89 9.68 -12.59
CA CYS A 73 -4.35 9.54 -12.69
C CYS A 73 -4.84 9.88 -14.09
N THR A 74 -4.37 10.99 -14.66
CA THR A 74 -4.72 11.42 -16.02
C THR A 74 -4.38 10.37 -17.08
N LEU A 75 -3.24 9.68 -16.93
CA LEU A 75 -2.87 8.57 -17.80
C LEU A 75 -3.76 7.33 -17.59
N MET A 76 -4.07 7.00 -16.32
CA MET A 76 -4.92 5.84 -16.01
C MET A 76 -6.35 6.03 -16.52
N GLU A 77 -6.87 7.24 -16.52
CA GLU A 77 -8.22 7.57 -17.00
C GLU A 77 -8.41 7.28 -18.51
N LYS A 78 -7.33 7.28 -19.28
CA LYS A 78 -7.37 6.83 -20.68
C LYS A 78 -7.73 5.34 -20.81
N TYR A 79 -7.55 4.56 -19.73
CA TYR A 79 -7.84 3.13 -19.67
C TYR A 79 -9.04 2.79 -18.78
N GLY A 80 -9.86 3.78 -18.44
CA GLY A 80 -11.16 3.61 -17.79
C GLY A 80 -11.28 4.13 -16.37
N SER A 81 -10.32 3.92 -15.46
CA SER A 81 -10.44 4.36 -14.06
C SER A 81 -9.12 4.77 -13.46
N SER A 82 -9.17 5.66 -12.47
CA SER A 82 -8.01 6.18 -11.75
C SER A 82 -8.25 6.19 -10.24
N HIS A 83 -7.17 6.43 -9.49
CA HIS A 83 -7.26 6.66 -8.06
C HIS A 83 -8.12 7.87 -7.70
N ARG A 84 -8.12 8.91 -8.54
CA ARG A 84 -8.99 10.09 -8.40
C ARG A 84 -10.48 9.69 -8.46
N HIS A 85 -10.90 8.87 -9.41
CA HIS A 85 -12.28 8.38 -9.48
C HIS A 85 -12.68 7.58 -8.23
N THR A 86 -11.79 6.73 -7.73
CA THR A 86 -12.00 6.02 -6.46
C THR A 86 -12.14 6.99 -5.29
N ALA A 87 -11.29 8.03 -5.24
CA ALA A 87 -11.35 9.03 -4.19
C ALA A 87 -12.66 9.84 -4.24
N ILE A 88 -13.10 10.26 -5.43
CA ILE A 88 -14.39 10.96 -5.61
C ILE A 88 -15.55 10.07 -5.15
N LYS A 89 -15.54 8.77 -5.53
CA LYS A 89 -16.56 7.82 -5.12
C LYS A 89 -16.62 7.66 -3.58
N SER A 90 -15.47 7.71 -2.92
CA SER A 90 -15.37 7.50 -1.47
C SER A 90 -15.67 8.77 -0.64
N HIS A 91 -15.27 9.94 -1.12
CA HIS A 91 -15.32 11.21 -0.37
C HIS A 91 -16.33 12.22 -0.93
N GLY A 92 -16.87 11.98 -2.13
CA GLY A 92 -17.76 12.91 -2.82
C GLY A 92 -17.02 14.13 -3.41
N LEU A 93 -17.83 15.06 -3.92
CA LEU A 93 -17.39 16.33 -4.49
C LEU A 93 -17.53 17.43 -3.42
N LYS A 94 -16.57 17.53 -2.51
CA LYS A 94 -16.53 18.52 -1.43
C LYS A 94 -15.22 19.27 -1.44
N SER A 95 -15.27 20.59 -1.45
CA SER A 95 -14.11 21.49 -1.39
C SER A 95 -13.82 22.03 0.01
N ASP A 96 -14.74 21.81 0.97
CA ASP A 96 -14.59 22.30 2.32
C ASP A 96 -13.75 21.36 3.17
N ILE A 97 -12.86 21.92 3.98
CA ILE A 97 -12.03 21.18 4.93
C ILE A 97 -12.80 21.06 6.25
N GLU A 98 -13.62 20.02 6.37
CA GLU A 98 -14.34 19.73 7.63
C GLU A 98 -13.52 18.80 8.51
N LYS A 99 -13.01 17.74 7.93
CA LYS A 99 -12.23 16.69 8.59
C LYS A 99 -11.11 16.19 7.69
N VAL A 100 -10.04 15.68 8.32
CA VAL A 100 -8.80 15.30 7.66
C VAL A 100 -8.43 13.87 8.03
N ARG A 101 -8.01 13.11 7.04
CA ARG A 101 -7.39 11.80 7.19
C ARG A 101 -5.87 11.93 7.25
N LEU A 102 -5.25 11.32 8.24
CA LEU A 102 -3.80 11.18 8.29
C LEU A 102 -3.38 9.84 7.67
N LYS A 103 -2.50 9.88 6.69
CA LYS A 103 -1.84 8.70 6.12
C LYS A 103 -0.33 8.91 6.07
N LEU A 104 0.29 8.84 7.23
CA LEU A 104 1.72 9.09 7.39
C LEU A 104 2.47 7.76 7.42
N ARG A 105 3.19 7.44 6.32
CA ARG A 105 4.01 6.22 6.21
C ARG A 105 5.40 6.36 6.87
N ILE A 106 5.47 7.23 7.86
CA ILE A 106 6.69 7.64 8.56
C ILE A 106 6.92 6.92 9.89
N ASN A 107 6.00 6.04 10.27
CA ASN A 107 6.09 5.29 11.53
C ASN A 107 7.26 4.31 11.58
N GLY A 108 7.83 3.99 10.41
CA GLY A 108 8.97 3.10 10.27
C GLY A 108 8.72 1.98 9.25
N SER A 109 9.78 1.27 8.90
CA SER A 109 9.77 0.12 8.00
C SER A 109 9.94 -1.22 8.71
N ALA A 110 9.94 -1.25 10.05
CA ALA A 110 10.04 -2.50 10.78
C ALA A 110 8.86 -3.41 10.41
N CYS A 111 9.19 -4.61 9.95
CA CYS A 111 8.25 -5.64 9.54
C CYS A 111 8.89 -6.99 9.84
N ASN A 112 8.09 -7.93 10.27
CA ASN A 112 8.52 -9.30 10.56
C ASN A 112 8.44 -10.23 9.35
N LEU A 113 8.02 -9.73 8.18
CA LEU A 113 7.91 -10.49 6.93
C LEU A 113 8.79 -9.90 5.83
N ALA A 114 9.31 -10.78 4.97
CA ALA A 114 10.01 -10.46 3.74
C ALA A 114 9.19 -10.88 2.51
N CYS A 115 7.95 -10.39 2.39
CA CYS A 115 7.06 -10.76 1.28
C CYS A 115 7.76 -10.56 -0.08
N TYR A 116 7.63 -11.53 -1.00
CA TYR A 116 8.38 -11.56 -2.26
C TYR A 116 8.16 -10.32 -3.14
N MET A 117 6.97 -9.73 -3.07
CA MET A 117 6.58 -8.55 -3.82
C MET A 117 6.85 -7.24 -3.09
N CYS A 118 7.21 -7.29 -1.80
CA CYS A 118 7.38 -6.09 -1.00
C CYS A 118 8.66 -5.36 -1.41
N HIS A 119 8.55 -4.03 -1.55
CA HIS A 119 9.72 -3.21 -1.79
C HIS A 119 10.59 -3.14 -0.51
N PRO A 120 11.93 -3.26 -0.60
CA PRO A 120 12.82 -3.28 0.57
C PRO A 120 12.71 -2.06 1.49
N TYR A 121 12.29 -0.90 1.03
CA TYR A 121 12.07 0.24 1.92
C TYR A 121 10.80 0.13 2.79
N ASN A 122 9.87 -0.76 2.42
CA ASN A 122 8.65 -1.01 3.20
C ASN A 122 8.81 -2.12 4.23
N SER A 123 9.92 -2.88 4.21
CA SER A 123 10.13 -3.98 5.15
C SER A 123 11.61 -4.11 5.51
N SER A 124 11.90 -4.06 6.82
CA SER A 124 13.24 -4.27 7.35
C SER A 124 13.79 -5.67 7.04
N GLU A 125 12.95 -6.72 7.11
CA GLU A 125 13.36 -8.09 6.79
C GLU A 125 13.64 -8.24 5.29
N ARG A 126 12.80 -7.64 4.44
CA ARG A 126 13.03 -7.63 3.00
C ARG A 126 14.34 -6.91 2.64
N ARG A 127 14.67 -5.84 3.34
CA ARG A 127 15.91 -5.09 3.16
C ARG A 127 17.13 -5.92 3.54
N LYS A 128 17.07 -6.64 4.66
CA LYS A 128 18.14 -7.56 5.08
C LYS A 128 18.36 -8.64 4.03
N GLU A 129 17.29 -9.23 3.53
CA GLU A 129 17.32 -10.26 2.48
C GLU A 129 17.96 -9.74 1.20
N PHE A 130 17.57 -8.56 0.72
CA PHE A 130 18.18 -7.96 -0.46
C PHE A 130 19.68 -7.70 -0.28
N LYS A 131 20.08 -7.20 0.89
CA LYS A 131 21.52 -7.03 1.22
C LYS A 131 22.28 -8.36 1.19
N ALA A 132 21.68 -9.42 1.70
CA ALA A 132 22.29 -10.75 1.72
C ALA A 132 22.45 -11.34 0.30
N ILE A 133 21.45 -11.16 -0.56
CA ILE A 133 21.43 -11.74 -1.90
C ILE A 133 22.29 -10.94 -2.90
N TRP A 134 22.16 -9.62 -2.95
CA TRP A 134 22.77 -8.78 -3.99
C TRP A 134 24.01 -8.01 -3.51
N GLY A 135 24.21 -7.87 -2.20
CA GLY A 135 25.40 -7.25 -1.62
C GLY A 135 25.66 -5.84 -2.19
N LYS A 136 26.87 -5.61 -2.70
CA LYS A 136 27.31 -4.31 -3.27
C LYS A 136 26.59 -3.92 -4.57
N ASN A 137 26.04 -4.88 -5.29
CA ASN A 137 25.38 -4.68 -6.58
C ASN A 137 23.88 -4.38 -6.44
N ILE A 138 23.41 -4.12 -5.23
CA ILE A 138 21.99 -3.96 -4.93
C ILE A 138 21.38 -2.75 -5.66
N ASP A 139 22.10 -1.63 -5.73
CA ASP A 139 21.61 -0.41 -6.39
C ASP A 139 21.50 -0.60 -7.91
N ASP A 140 22.48 -1.25 -8.54
CA ASP A 140 22.48 -1.56 -9.97
C ASP A 140 21.38 -2.56 -10.31
N TYR A 141 21.24 -3.62 -9.53
CA TYR A 141 20.16 -4.61 -9.72
C TYR A 141 18.79 -3.96 -9.61
N PHE A 142 18.62 -3.10 -8.62
CA PHE A 142 17.35 -2.45 -8.32
C PHE A 142 16.92 -1.50 -9.44
N SER A 143 17.82 -0.64 -9.89
CA SER A 143 17.56 0.34 -10.96
C SER A 143 17.31 -0.32 -12.32
N THR A 144 18.04 -1.40 -12.62
CA THR A 144 18.03 -2.02 -13.95
C THR A 144 16.91 -3.06 -14.10
N ASN A 145 16.72 -3.90 -13.08
CA ASN A 145 15.90 -5.11 -13.20
C ASN A 145 14.59 -5.07 -12.40
N TYR A 146 14.59 -4.41 -11.25
CA TYR A 146 13.45 -4.46 -10.35
C TYR A 146 12.43 -3.37 -10.65
N ASP A 147 12.84 -2.13 -10.82
CA ASP A 147 11.95 -0.99 -11.01
C ASP A 147 12.10 -0.30 -12.38
N ASN A 148 13.17 -0.56 -13.11
CA ASN A 148 13.50 0.05 -14.41
C ASN A 148 13.45 1.58 -14.43
N ASP A 149 13.63 2.24 -13.29
CA ASP A 149 13.66 3.69 -13.17
C ASP A 149 14.98 4.11 -12.50
N PRO A 150 16.00 4.47 -13.29
CA PRO A 150 17.31 4.83 -12.77
C PRO A 150 17.31 6.12 -11.92
N SER A 151 16.22 6.90 -11.97
CA SER A 151 16.05 8.10 -11.12
C SER A 151 15.52 7.76 -9.72
N LYS A 152 15.03 6.54 -9.51
CA LYS A 152 14.44 6.10 -8.27
C LYS A 152 15.45 5.38 -7.38
N VAL A 153 16.06 6.16 -6.55
CA VAL A 153 16.46 5.82 -5.19
C VAL A 153 17.58 4.79 -5.06
N LYS A 154 18.76 5.28 -4.77
CA LYS A 154 19.86 4.46 -4.26
C LYS A 154 19.38 3.78 -2.96
N PHE A 155 19.66 2.49 -2.81
CA PHE A 155 19.35 1.70 -1.63
C PHE A 155 19.85 2.33 -0.32
N SER A 156 20.98 3.06 -0.40
CA SER A 156 21.56 3.83 0.70
C SER A 156 20.67 5.01 1.18
N MET A 157 19.70 5.45 0.40
CA MET A 157 18.79 6.54 0.74
C MET A 157 17.53 6.07 1.51
N TRP A 158 17.32 4.75 1.68
CA TRP A 158 16.13 4.20 2.33
C TRP A 158 16.14 4.22 3.85
N ASP A 159 17.23 4.67 4.44
CA ASP A 159 17.37 4.84 5.88
C ASP A 159 17.50 6.32 6.25
N VAL A 160 16.52 7.15 5.88
CA VAL A 160 16.40 8.48 6.51
C VAL A 160 15.48 8.31 7.73
N PRO A 161 16.04 8.03 8.92
CA PRO A 161 15.21 7.91 10.09
C PRO A 161 14.68 9.31 10.44
N ILE A 162 13.37 9.39 10.67
CA ILE A 162 12.82 10.56 11.35
C ILE A 162 13.50 10.61 12.71
N LYS A 163 14.22 11.71 12.97
CA LYS A 163 14.89 11.93 14.25
C LYS A 163 13.87 11.89 15.39
N ARG A 164 14.27 11.44 16.58
CA ARG A 164 13.36 11.34 17.73
C ARG A 164 12.72 12.69 18.07
N ASN A 165 13.49 13.76 18.02
CA ASN A 165 13.00 15.10 18.31
C ASN A 165 11.91 15.54 17.31
N ASN A 166 12.13 15.29 16.02
CA ASN A 166 11.12 15.59 15.01
C ASN A 166 9.85 14.74 15.15
N TRP A 167 9.97 13.52 15.70
CA TRP A 167 8.80 12.69 15.96
C TRP A 167 7.89 13.29 17.03
N ASN A 168 8.45 13.81 18.12
CA ASN A 168 7.66 14.48 19.15
C ASN A 168 6.95 15.72 18.62
N ASP A 169 7.62 16.52 17.78
CA ASP A 169 7.03 17.70 17.16
C ASP A 169 5.87 17.31 16.22
N ILE A 170 6.05 16.24 15.46
CA ILE A 170 4.99 15.68 14.59
C ILE A 170 3.77 15.25 15.42
N VAL A 171 4.01 14.52 16.53
CA VAL A 171 2.93 14.07 17.42
C VAL A 171 2.22 15.25 18.05
N ASN A 172 2.95 16.24 18.54
CA ASN A 172 2.36 17.45 19.13
C ASN A 172 1.52 18.21 18.11
N ASN A 173 2.03 18.42 16.90
CA ASN A 173 1.29 19.07 15.82
C ASN A 173 -0.01 18.31 15.44
N ILE A 174 0.02 16.97 15.48
CA ILE A 174 -1.17 16.13 15.30
C ILE A 174 -2.16 16.35 16.46
N LEU A 175 -1.69 16.38 17.71
CA LEU A 175 -2.53 16.53 18.89
C LEU A 175 -3.14 17.93 18.99
N ASP A 176 -2.41 18.98 18.63
CA ASP A 176 -2.90 20.37 18.59
C ASP A 176 -4.05 20.53 17.57
N ASN A 177 -4.05 19.70 16.52
CA ASN A 177 -5.06 19.71 15.45
C ASN A 177 -6.00 18.49 15.49
N ILE A 178 -6.03 17.76 16.61
CA ILE A 178 -6.76 16.48 16.73
C ILE A 178 -8.26 16.63 16.43
N HIS A 179 -8.83 17.79 16.71
CA HIS A 179 -10.24 18.11 16.46
C HIS A 179 -10.60 18.09 14.96
N LEU A 180 -9.64 18.23 14.06
CA LEU A 180 -9.82 18.11 12.60
C LEU A 180 -9.72 16.68 12.09
N ILE A 181 -9.23 15.73 12.90
CA ILE A 181 -8.93 14.38 12.45
C ILE A 181 -10.13 13.47 12.65
N ASP A 182 -10.56 12.79 11.57
CA ASP A 182 -11.60 11.75 11.62
C ASP A 182 -11.07 10.35 11.28
N ASN A 183 -9.89 10.25 10.65
CA ASN A 183 -9.27 8.98 10.30
C ASN A 183 -7.75 9.03 10.42
N ILE A 184 -7.17 8.00 10.98
CA ILE A 184 -5.72 7.76 10.98
C ILE A 184 -5.46 6.41 10.30
N HIS A 185 -4.82 6.45 9.15
CA HIS A 185 -4.47 5.25 8.38
C HIS A 185 -3.03 4.82 8.67
N MET A 186 -2.91 3.74 9.38
CA MET A 186 -1.65 3.13 9.76
C MET A 186 -1.21 2.13 8.69
N THR A 187 -0.10 2.42 8.04
CA THR A 187 0.54 1.58 7.02
C THR A 187 2.05 1.80 7.07
N GLY A 188 2.83 1.01 6.36
CA GLY A 188 4.29 1.10 6.39
C GLY A 188 4.91 -0.28 6.40
N GLY A 189 5.77 -0.61 7.38
CA GLY A 189 6.23 -1.97 7.64
C GLY A 189 5.07 -2.85 8.15
N GLU A 190 5.11 -3.28 9.39
CA GLU A 190 3.92 -3.84 10.06
C GLU A 190 3.47 -2.86 11.15
N PRO A 191 2.33 -2.17 10.98
CA PRO A 191 1.89 -1.12 11.90
C PRO A 191 1.81 -1.59 13.35
N LEU A 192 1.26 -2.78 13.58
CA LEU A 192 1.08 -3.34 14.92
C LEU A 192 2.40 -3.69 15.62
N GLN A 193 3.52 -3.69 14.90
CA GLN A 193 4.87 -3.95 15.43
C GLN A 193 5.73 -2.67 15.52
N LEU A 194 5.16 -1.49 15.24
CA LEU A 194 5.89 -0.23 15.24
C LEU A 194 5.73 0.52 16.58
N PRO A 195 6.82 0.84 17.28
CA PRO A 195 6.75 1.62 18.54
C PRO A 195 6.03 2.95 18.38
N ARG A 196 6.30 3.68 17.29
CA ARG A 196 5.70 5.00 16.99
C ARG A 196 4.20 4.94 16.79
N HIS A 197 3.68 3.83 16.28
CA HIS A 197 2.25 3.61 16.19
C HIS A 197 1.61 3.66 17.58
N TRP A 198 2.09 2.83 18.50
CA TRP A 198 1.57 2.74 19.86
C TRP A 198 1.77 4.04 20.63
N GLU A 199 2.93 4.68 20.48
CA GLU A 199 3.21 5.99 21.08
C GLU A 199 2.20 7.06 20.64
N LEU A 200 1.81 7.10 19.36
CA LEU A 200 0.82 8.03 18.85
C LEU A 200 -0.59 7.71 19.40
N VAL A 201 -1.03 6.47 19.27
CA VAL A 201 -2.40 6.10 19.70
C VAL A 201 -2.59 6.23 21.20
N ASP A 202 -1.54 6.00 22.02
CA ASP A 202 -1.59 6.18 23.46
C ASP A 202 -1.78 7.66 23.85
N LYS A 203 -1.15 8.58 23.13
CA LYS A 203 -1.20 10.03 23.39
C LYS A 203 -2.50 10.69 22.95
N ILE A 204 -3.30 10.08 22.06
CA ILE A 204 -4.59 10.64 21.65
C ILE A 204 -5.56 10.62 22.82
N PRO A 205 -6.13 11.78 23.24
CA PRO A 205 -7.09 11.82 24.34
C PRO A 205 -8.39 11.07 24.01
N SER A 206 -8.97 10.39 25.00
CA SER A 206 -10.14 9.51 24.82
C SER A 206 -11.37 10.24 24.29
N GLU A 207 -11.56 11.52 24.65
CA GLU A 207 -12.66 12.34 24.15
C GLU A 207 -12.61 12.56 22.64
N PHE A 208 -11.42 12.64 22.04
CA PHE A 208 -11.23 12.75 20.58
C PHE A 208 -11.20 11.38 19.91
N ALA A 209 -10.56 10.39 20.55
CA ALA A 209 -10.39 9.06 20.00
C ALA A 209 -11.70 8.40 19.58
N LYS A 210 -12.79 8.61 20.33
CA LYS A 210 -14.15 8.09 20.02
C LYS A 210 -14.70 8.55 18.67
N ASN A 211 -14.23 9.68 18.16
CA ASN A 211 -14.63 10.25 16.87
C ASN A 211 -13.63 9.93 15.75
N ILE A 212 -12.53 9.23 16.05
CA ILE A 212 -11.47 8.90 15.11
C ILE A 212 -11.60 7.43 14.73
N LYS A 213 -11.62 7.18 13.43
CA LYS A 213 -11.46 5.86 12.85
C LYS A 213 -9.97 5.52 12.72
N LEU A 214 -9.56 4.36 13.23
CA LEU A 214 -8.27 3.78 12.89
C LEU A 214 -8.42 2.83 11.68
N THR A 215 -7.55 2.99 10.70
CA THR A 215 -7.48 2.10 9.54
C THR A 215 -6.09 1.48 9.46
N TYR A 216 -6.02 0.17 9.29
CA TYR A 216 -4.77 -0.58 9.22
C TYR A 216 -4.65 -1.32 7.90
N ASP A 217 -3.43 -1.30 7.32
CA ASP A 217 -2.98 -2.33 6.38
C ASP A 217 -1.98 -3.20 7.13
N SER A 218 -2.36 -4.42 7.50
CA SER A 218 -1.57 -5.29 8.39
C SER A 218 -1.42 -6.70 7.82
N ASN A 219 -0.31 -7.34 8.13
CA ASN A 219 -0.08 -8.76 7.87
C ASN A 219 -0.72 -9.66 8.95
N ILE A 220 -1.23 -9.07 10.02
CA ILE A 220 -1.91 -9.70 11.17
C ILE A 220 -1.23 -10.93 11.78
N THR A 221 0.06 -11.13 11.53
CA THR A 221 0.80 -12.27 12.12
C THR A 221 0.98 -12.11 13.63
N LYS A 222 0.94 -10.87 14.12
CA LYS A 222 1.01 -10.53 15.54
C LYS A 222 -0.01 -9.43 15.84
N LEU A 223 -0.90 -9.70 16.79
CA LEU A 223 -1.95 -8.77 17.22
C LEU A 223 -1.59 -8.03 18.52
N ASN A 224 -0.39 -8.27 19.02
CA ASN A 224 0.15 -7.65 20.24
C ASN A 224 1.54 -7.05 19.99
N TYR A 225 1.88 -6.05 20.77
CA TYR A 225 3.21 -5.43 20.82
C TYR A 225 3.52 -5.04 22.26
N LYS A 226 4.54 -5.68 22.89
CA LYS A 226 4.86 -5.52 24.31
C LYS A 226 3.59 -5.74 25.16
N ASN A 227 3.16 -4.72 25.89
CA ASN A 227 1.98 -4.77 26.77
C ASN A 227 0.68 -4.34 26.06
N HIS A 228 0.72 -4.01 24.77
CA HIS A 228 -0.47 -3.61 23.98
C HIS A 228 -1.03 -4.80 23.22
N HIS A 229 -2.34 -4.87 23.15
CA HIS A 229 -3.09 -5.76 22.28
C HIS A 229 -4.05 -4.94 21.42
N ILE A 230 -4.35 -5.40 20.20
CA ILE A 230 -5.22 -4.65 19.27
C ILE A 230 -6.64 -4.43 19.86
N LEU A 231 -7.10 -5.29 20.75
CA LEU A 231 -8.38 -5.11 21.46
C LEU A 231 -8.39 -3.87 22.36
N ASP A 232 -7.24 -3.47 22.91
CA ASP A 232 -7.15 -2.30 23.79
C ASP A 232 -7.57 -1.01 23.05
N LEU A 233 -7.41 -1.00 21.73
CA LEU A 233 -7.83 0.11 20.89
C LEU A 233 -9.33 0.20 20.70
N LYS A 234 -10.05 -0.93 20.81
CA LYS A 234 -11.50 -1.02 20.56
C LYS A 234 -12.32 -0.21 21.56
N ASP A 235 -11.88 -0.16 22.79
CA ASP A 235 -12.56 0.59 23.85
C ASP A 235 -12.26 2.09 23.77
N LYS A 236 -11.14 2.46 23.14
CA LYS A 236 -10.66 3.84 23.04
C LYS A 236 -11.17 4.54 21.78
N PHE A 237 -11.17 3.87 20.63
CA PHE A 237 -11.48 4.47 19.32
C PHE A 237 -12.88 4.11 18.85
N GLY A 238 -13.53 5.04 18.12
CA GLY A 238 -14.92 4.87 17.69
C GLY A 238 -15.12 3.83 16.60
N ASP A 239 -14.14 3.62 15.73
CA ASP A 239 -14.16 2.62 14.65
C ASP A 239 -12.76 2.12 14.33
N ILE A 240 -12.62 0.82 14.12
CA ILE A 240 -11.36 0.21 13.69
C ILE A 240 -11.62 -0.65 12.47
N PHE A 241 -10.88 -0.38 11.40
CA PHE A 241 -10.91 -1.16 10.18
C PHE A 241 -9.54 -1.78 9.92
N ILE A 242 -9.49 -3.09 9.67
CA ILE A 242 -8.26 -3.83 9.44
C ILE A 242 -8.28 -4.45 8.04
N GLY A 243 -7.43 -3.94 7.14
CA GLY A 243 -7.09 -4.58 5.88
C GLY A 243 -6.07 -5.69 6.12
N CYS A 244 -6.55 -6.94 6.21
CA CYS A 244 -5.74 -8.12 6.42
C CYS A 244 -5.09 -8.54 5.09
N SER A 245 -3.77 -8.53 5.03
CA SER A 245 -3.06 -8.77 3.78
C SER A 245 -2.78 -10.26 3.57
N ALA A 246 -3.40 -10.88 2.55
CA ALA A 246 -3.14 -12.25 2.14
C ALA A 246 -3.16 -12.36 0.61
N ASP A 247 -2.17 -13.01 0.04
CA ASP A 247 -2.05 -13.13 -1.41
C ASP A 247 -2.32 -14.56 -1.90
N HIS A 248 -2.43 -15.51 -0.99
CA HIS A 248 -2.77 -16.92 -1.20
C HIS A 248 -3.17 -17.56 0.13
N TYR A 249 -3.26 -18.88 0.19
CA TYR A 249 -3.46 -19.70 1.39
C TYR A 249 -2.40 -20.83 1.46
N GLY A 250 -2.29 -21.48 2.62
CA GLY A 250 -1.41 -22.62 2.86
C GLY A 250 0.05 -22.33 2.50
N LYS A 251 0.72 -23.32 1.90
CA LYS A 251 2.15 -23.22 1.53
C LYS A 251 2.46 -22.11 0.51
N LYS A 252 1.53 -21.82 -0.39
CA LYS A 252 1.69 -20.70 -1.34
C LYS A 252 1.68 -19.36 -0.62
N LEU A 253 0.85 -19.18 0.42
CA LEU A 253 0.89 -18.00 1.29
C LEU A 253 2.24 -17.87 2.01
N GLU A 254 2.75 -18.98 2.58
CA GLU A 254 4.05 -19.02 3.27
C GLU A 254 5.20 -18.62 2.33
N TYR A 255 5.14 -19.06 1.08
CA TYR A 255 6.10 -18.64 0.07
C TYR A 255 6.01 -17.13 -0.21
N MET A 256 4.80 -16.65 -0.52
CA MET A 256 4.58 -15.28 -0.97
C MET A 256 4.83 -14.25 0.15
N ARG A 257 4.54 -14.61 1.40
CA ARG A 257 4.66 -13.74 2.57
C ARG A 257 5.65 -14.25 3.61
N TYR A 258 6.78 -14.81 3.14
CA TYR A 258 7.84 -15.39 3.97
C TYR A 258 8.30 -14.46 5.11
N PRO A 259 8.55 -14.95 6.32
CA PRO A 259 8.28 -16.30 6.85
C PRO A 259 6.95 -16.38 7.65
N ILE A 260 5.82 -16.18 7.01
CA ILE A 260 4.51 -16.30 7.65
C ILE A 260 4.19 -17.76 7.97
N ASP A 261 3.54 -17.99 9.11
CA ASP A 261 2.84 -19.25 9.41
C ASP A 261 1.37 -19.09 9.00
N HIS A 262 0.92 -19.89 8.03
CA HIS A 262 -0.44 -19.75 7.51
C HIS A 262 -1.51 -20.12 8.53
N LYS A 263 -1.25 -21.04 9.48
CA LYS A 263 -2.21 -21.44 10.52
C LYS A 263 -2.41 -20.31 11.52
N VAL A 264 -1.31 -19.72 11.99
CA VAL A 264 -1.35 -18.53 12.88
C VAL A 264 -2.05 -17.37 12.18
N PHE A 265 -1.79 -17.17 10.88
CA PHE A 265 -2.48 -16.13 10.09
C PHE A 265 -4.00 -16.38 10.05
N GLU A 266 -4.45 -17.59 9.78
CA GLU A 266 -5.87 -17.93 9.71
C GLU A 266 -6.59 -17.78 11.06
N GLU A 267 -5.94 -18.18 12.16
CA GLU A 267 -6.45 -17.98 13.51
C GLU A 267 -6.64 -16.49 13.81
N ASN A 268 -5.62 -15.68 13.51
CA ASN A 268 -5.66 -14.23 13.67
C ASN A 268 -6.71 -13.59 12.74
N LEU A 269 -6.86 -14.06 11.50
CA LEU A 269 -7.87 -13.58 10.56
C LEU A 269 -9.29 -13.82 11.08
N LYS A 270 -9.57 -15.02 11.57
CA LYS A 270 -10.86 -15.35 12.21
C LYS A 270 -11.11 -14.48 13.45
N PHE A 271 -10.07 -14.26 14.25
CA PHE A 271 -10.16 -13.37 15.41
C PHE A 271 -10.48 -11.93 14.99
N VAL A 272 -9.79 -11.40 13.97
CA VAL A 272 -10.03 -10.05 13.43
C VAL A 272 -11.44 -9.95 12.85
N ALA A 273 -11.86 -10.91 12.06
CA ALA A 273 -13.19 -10.93 11.43
C ALA A 273 -14.34 -10.95 12.48
N LYS A 274 -14.11 -11.59 13.62
CA LYS A 274 -15.08 -11.63 14.73
C LYS A 274 -15.17 -10.30 15.51
N ASN A 275 -14.05 -9.59 15.64
CA ASN A 275 -13.94 -8.48 16.58
C ASN A 275 -13.92 -7.10 15.95
N PHE A 276 -13.60 -6.97 14.65
CA PHE A 276 -13.39 -5.71 13.97
C PHE A 276 -14.08 -5.66 12.61
N ARG A 277 -14.25 -4.47 12.08
CA ARG A 277 -14.51 -4.30 10.66
C ARG A 277 -13.22 -4.62 9.89
N TYR A 278 -13.32 -5.42 8.86
CA TYR A 278 -12.13 -5.90 8.14
C TYR A 278 -12.36 -6.01 6.63
N SER A 279 -11.28 -6.16 5.90
CA SER A 279 -11.23 -6.76 4.57
C SER A 279 -10.05 -7.72 4.48
N LEU A 280 -10.19 -8.77 3.66
CA LEU A 280 -9.06 -9.54 3.18
C LEU A 280 -8.53 -8.88 1.92
N ASN A 281 -7.29 -8.41 1.93
CA ASN A 281 -6.67 -7.70 0.81
C ASN A 281 -5.76 -8.65 0.04
N ILE A 282 -6.10 -8.95 -1.21
CA ILE A 282 -5.30 -9.77 -2.12
C ILE A 282 -4.61 -8.86 -3.11
N THR A 283 -3.27 -8.89 -3.14
CA THR A 283 -2.49 -8.22 -4.18
C THR A 283 -2.28 -9.18 -5.34
N VAL A 284 -3.02 -8.96 -6.42
CA VAL A 284 -2.94 -9.81 -7.62
C VAL A 284 -1.63 -9.51 -8.36
N ALA A 285 -0.86 -10.56 -8.54
CA ALA A 285 0.47 -10.55 -9.13
C ALA A 285 0.66 -11.80 -9.99
N LEU A 286 1.82 -11.93 -10.62
CA LEU A 286 2.11 -13.05 -11.52
C LEU A 286 1.95 -14.43 -10.85
N LEU A 287 2.29 -14.56 -9.56
CA LEU A 287 2.23 -15.87 -8.87
C LEU A 287 0.83 -16.32 -8.46
N ASN A 288 -0.18 -15.46 -8.46
CA ASN A 288 -1.51 -15.81 -7.96
C ASN A 288 -2.68 -15.49 -8.89
N ILE A 289 -2.44 -14.88 -10.05
CA ILE A 289 -3.53 -14.53 -10.97
C ILE A 289 -4.30 -15.76 -11.45
N ASN A 290 -3.61 -16.87 -11.68
CA ASN A 290 -4.26 -18.10 -12.14
C ASN A 290 -5.16 -18.73 -11.07
N ASP A 291 -4.78 -18.58 -9.81
CA ASP A 291 -5.39 -19.22 -8.64
C ASP A 291 -6.42 -18.33 -7.93
N LEU A 292 -6.71 -17.13 -8.46
CA LEU A 292 -7.50 -16.12 -7.75
C LEU A 292 -8.90 -16.59 -7.33
N GLU A 293 -9.58 -17.39 -8.16
CA GLU A 293 -10.91 -17.93 -7.82
C GLU A 293 -10.82 -18.96 -6.69
N GLU A 294 -9.82 -19.84 -6.75
CA GLU A 294 -9.55 -20.84 -5.73
C GLU A 294 -9.21 -20.18 -4.37
N ILE A 295 -8.42 -19.08 -4.40
CA ILE A 295 -8.12 -18.29 -3.21
C ILE A 295 -9.40 -17.71 -2.61
N VAL A 296 -10.27 -17.17 -3.44
CA VAL A 296 -11.55 -16.57 -3.01
C VAL A 296 -12.47 -17.64 -2.41
N GLU A 297 -12.58 -18.79 -3.08
CA GLU A 297 -13.39 -19.92 -2.60
C GLU A 297 -12.86 -20.43 -1.25
N TYR A 298 -11.55 -20.60 -1.13
CA TYR A 298 -10.92 -21.03 0.13
C TYR A 298 -11.31 -20.12 1.29
N TYR A 299 -11.16 -18.79 1.15
CA TYR A 299 -11.48 -17.86 2.22
C TYR A 299 -12.99 -17.74 2.48
N ASN A 300 -13.83 -17.83 1.44
CA ASN A 300 -15.28 -17.90 1.61
C ASN A 300 -15.71 -19.10 2.45
N ASN A 301 -15.09 -20.27 2.25
CA ASN A 301 -15.33 -21.48 3.03
C ASN A 301 -14.89 -21.34 4.49
N LEU A 302 -13.96 -20.43 4.79
CA LEU A 302 -13.61 -20.03 6.17
C LEU A 302 -14.55 -18.96 6.76
N GLY A 303 -15.58 -18.52 6.01
CA GLY A 303 -16.48 -17.44 6.42
C GLY A 303 -15.92 -16.04 6.22
N ILE A 304 -14.83 -15.88 5.47
CA ILE A 304 -14.18 -14.61 5.15
C ILE A 304 -14.66 -14.13 3.77
N THR A 305 -15.69 -13.30 3.76
CA THR A 305 -16.39 -12.90 2.51
C THR A 305 -16.08 -11.49 2.04
N ASN A 306 -15.54 -10.63 2.92
CA ASN A 306 -15.18 -9.26 2.55
C ASN A 306 -13.77 -9.22 1.93
N ILE A 307 -13.68 -9.50 0.63
CA ILE A 307 -12.41 -9.63 -0.10
C ILE A 307 -12.23 -8.44 -1.04
N TYR A 308 -11.07 -7.78 -0.96
CA TYR A 308 -10.64 -6.67 -1.81
C TYR A 308 -9.43 -7.06 -2.66
N TYR A 309 -9.43 -6.61 -3.91
CA TYR A 309 -8.35 -6.90 -4.87
C TYR A 309 -7.55 -5.63 -5.16
N GLY A 310 -6.26 -5.68 -4.88
CA GLY A 310 -5.26 -4.77 -5.42
C GLY A 310 -4.51 -5.42 -6.57
N VAL A 311 -3.79 -4.65 -7.38
CA VAL A 311 -2.95 -5.17 -8.47
C VAL A 311 -1.53 -4.68 -8.30
N LEU A 312 -0.59 -5.61 -8.38
CA LEU A 312 0.83 -5.30 -8.28
C LEU A 312 1.32 -4.64 -9.58
N THR A 313 1.81 -3.41 -9.46
CA THR A 313 2.43 -2.68 -10.57
C THR A 313 3.95 -2.57 -10.44
N VAL A 314 4.47 -2.70 -9.23
CA VAL A 314 5.90 -2.67 -8.89
C VAL A 314 6.14 -3.70 -7.78
N PRO A 315 7.17 -4.57 -7.92
CA PRO A 315 8.15 -4.65 -9.00
C PRO A 315 7.56 -5.14 -10.32
N ARG A 316 8.05 -4.58 -11.43
CA ARG A 316 7.51 -4.81 -12.78
C ARG A 316 7.62 -6.26 -13.24
N ILE A 317 8.68 -6.94 -12.80
CA ILE A 317 8.92 -8.37 -13.11
C ILE A 317 7.83 -9.30 -12.58
N LEU A 318 7.09 -8.86 -11.55
CA LEU A 318 6.00 -9.62 -10.92
C LEU A 318 4.61 -9.19 -11.39
N SER A 319 4.53 -8.23 -12.33
CA SER A 319 3.27 -7.70 -12.82
C SER A 319 2.54 -8.68 -13.73
N ILE A 320 1.23 -8.76 -13.60
CA ILE A 320 0.35 -9.59 -14.44
C ILE A 320 0.33 -9.17 -15.92
N ARG A 321 0.82 -7.98 -16.27
CA ARG A 321 0.93 -7.59 -17.71
C ARG A 321 1.96 -8.43 -18.49
N ASN A 322 2.81 -9.17 -17.77
CA ASN A 322 3.81 -10.07 -18.35
C ASN A 322 3.25 -11.43 -18.78
N VAL A 323 1.98 -11.69 -18.51
CA VAL A 323 1.27 -12.88 -19.00
C VAL A 323 1.22 -12.88 -20.53
N SER A 324 1.37 -14.05 -21.16
CA SER A 324 1.35 -14.19 -22.62
C SER A 324 0.02 -13.75 -23.23
N ASP A 325 0.03 -13.31 -24.50
CA ASP A 325 -1.16 -12.80 -25.17
C ASP A 325 -2.28 -13.87 -25.27
N LYS A 326 -1.91 -15.14 -25.37
CA LYS A 326 -2.86 -16.26 -25.33
C LYS A 326 -3.60 -16.28 -23.99
N HIS A 327 -2.86 -16.20 -22.88
CA HIS A 327 -3.45 -16.26 -21.54
C HIS A 327 -4.11 -14.95 -21.13
N LYS A 328 -3.70 -13.79 -21.69
CA LYS A 328 -4.47 -12.55 -21.53
C LYS A 328 -5.89 -12.68 -22.03
N LYS A 329 -6.11 -13.38 -23.17
CA LYS A 329 -7.47 -13.64 -23.67
C LYS A 329 -8.28 -14.48 -22.69
N ILE A 330 -7.70 -15.59 -22.19
CA ILE A 330 -8.34 -16.46 -21.19
C ILE A 330 -8.68 -15.69 -19.92
N PHE A 331 -7.74 -14.90 -19.40
CA PHE A 331 -7.98 -14.12 -18.17
C PHE A 331 -8.97 -12.96 -18.39
N ASN A 332 -9.02 -12.35 -19.58
CA ASN A 332 -10.06 -11.36 -19.90
C ASN A 332 -11.47 -11.95 -19.84
N GLU A 333 -11.65 -13.16 -20.34
CA GLU A 333 -12.93 -13.88 -20.26
C GLU A 333 -13.23 -14.27 -18.81
N LYS A 334 -12.26 -14.90 -18.12
CA LYS A 334 -12.37 -15.36 -16.74
C LYS A 334 -12.71 -14.23 -15.78
N TYR A 335 -12.08 -13.07 -15.91
CA TYR A 335 -12.23 -11.91 -15.01
C TYR A 335 -13.10 -10.78 -15.59
N SER A 336 -14.04 -11.09 -16.49
CA SER A 336 -14.91 -10.10 -17.15
C SER A 336 -15.85 -9.34 -16.21
N HIS A 337 -16.11 -9.86 -14.99
CA HIS A 337 -16.98 -9.21 -14.02
C HIS A 337 -16.38 -7.87 -13.54
N SER A 338 -17.25 -6.86 -13.35
CA SER A 338 -16.86 -5.47 -12.96
C SER A 338 -15.99 -5.35 -11.71
N LYS A 339 -16.09 -6.28 -10.77
CA LYS A 339 -15.24 -6.32 -9.56
C LYS A 339 -13.74 -6.49 -9.88
N TYR A 340 -13.40 -7.02 -11.05
CA TYR A 340 -12.03 -7.27 -11.49
C TYR A 340 -11.47 -6.19 -12.43
N HIS A 341 -12.13 -5.06 -12.58
CA HIS A 341 -11.74 -4.00 -13.53
C HIS A 341 -10.28 -3.53 -13.38
N LEU A 342 -9.73 -3.49 -12.16
CA LEU A 342 -8.32 -3.15 -11.93
C LEU A 342 -7.37 -4.21 -12.49
N ILE A 343 -7.74 -5.50 -12.36
CA ILE A 343 -6.96 -6.62 -12.88
C ILE A 343 -6.92 -6.52 -14.41
N LEU A 344 -8.08 -6.36 -15.05
CA LEU A 344 -8.17 -6.24 -16.51
C LEU A 344 -7.42 -5.01 -17.03
N SER A 345 -7.52 -3.87 -16.33
CA SER A 345 -6.80 -2.67 -16.69
C SER A 345 -5.28 -2.85 -16.69
N GLU A 346 -4.72 -3.59 -15.74
CA GLU A 346 -3.28 -3.86 -15.69
C GLU A 346 -2.86 -4.95 -16.67
N LEU A 347 -3.64 -6.03 -16.76
CA LEU A 347 -3.38 -7.19 -17.63
C LEU A 347 -3.24 -6.78 -19.10
N ASN A 348 -4.08 -5.85 -19.56
CA ASN A 348 -4.15 -5.43 -20.97
C ASN A 348 -3.10 -4.37 -21.36
N LYS A 349 -2.26 -3.93 -20.43
CA LYS A 349 -1.14 -3.07 -20.77
C LYS A 349 -0.04 -3.84 -21.49
N PRO A 350 0.81 -3.14 -22.29
CA PRO A 350 1.98 -3.77 -22.91
C PRO A 350 2.93 -4.38 -21.87
N ILE A 351 3.58 -5.47 -22.21
CA ILE A 351 4.65 -6.06 -21.40
C ILE A 351 5.76 -5.04 -21.15
N TYR A 352 6.41 -5.12 -20.00
CA TYR A 352 7.46 -4.16 -19.64
C TYR A 352 8.75 -4.35 -20.44
N ASN A 353 9.17 -5.61 -20.65
CA ASN A 353 10.40 -5.97 -21.34
C ASN A 353 10.24 -7.34 -22.00
N LYS A 354 10.81 -7.53 -23.20
CA LYS A 354 10.75 -8.82 -23.90
C LYS A 354 11.48 -9.93 -23.15
N ASN A 355 12.56 -9.58 -22.40
CA ASN A 355 13.36 -10.54 -21.62
C ASN A 355 12.90 -10.63 -20.15
N TRP A 356 11.68 -10.18 -19.84
CA TRP A 356 11.19 -10.13 -18.46
C TRP A 356 11.22 -11.49 -17.75
N TYR A 357 11.00 -12.59 -18.48
CA TYR A 357 10.98 -13.93 -17.89
C TYR A 357 12.35 -14.37 -17.38
N ASP A 358 13.41 -14.07 -18.10
CA ASP A 358 14.79 -14.38 -17.67
C ASP A 358 15.11 -13.58 -16.39
N VAL A 359 14.74 -12.32 -16.35
CA VAL A 359 14.92 -11.46 -15.16
C VAL A 359 14.07 -11.94 -13.98
N PHE A 360 12.84 -12.36 -14.24
CA PHE A 360 11.96 -12.95 -13.23
C PHE A 360 12.53 -14.26 -12.69
N SER A 361 12.97 -15.16 -13.58
CA SER A 361 13.54 -16.45 -13.20
C SER A 361 14.82 -16.27 -12.39
N ASP A 362 15.72 -15.39 -12.79
CA ASP A 362 16.93 -15.04 -12.04
C ASP A 362 16.58 -14.52 -10.62
N TYR A 363 15.61 -13.62 -10.53
CA TYR A 363 15.14 -13.08 -9.27
C TYR A 363 14.58 -14.18 -8.34
N MET A 364 13.71 -15.04 -8.87
CA MET A 364 13.08 -16.12 -8.10
C MET A 364 14.09 -17.18 -7.68
N ASN A 365 15.07 -17.51 -8.54
CA ASN A 365 16.14 -18.47 -8.23
C ASN A 365 17.09 -17.94 -7.15
N LYS A 366 17.39 -16.65 -7.14
CA LYS A 366 18.15 -16.02 -6.05
C LYS A 366 17.39 -16.05 -4.72
N LEU A 367 16.08 -15.83 -4.75
CA LEU A 367 15.22 -16.00 -3.57
C LEU A 367 15.20 -17.47 -3.11
N TYR A 368 15.10 -18.42 -4.03
CA TYR A 368 15.16 -19.84 -3.73
C TYR A 368 16.48 -20.21 -3.01
N GLY A 369 17.61 -19.79 -3.57
CA GLY A 369 18.92 -20.04 -2.96
C GLY A 369 19.07 -19.47 -1.55
N HIS A 370 18.36 -18.37 -1.23
CA HIS A 370 18.38 -17.75 0.09
C HIS A 370 17.37 -18.36 1.08
N ARG A 371 16.15 -18.64 0.61
CA ARG A 371 15.03 -19.12 1.45
C ARG A 371 14.89 -20.62 1.52
N ASN A 372 15.52 -21.35 0.60
CA ASN A 372 15.32 -22.77 0.37
C ASN A 372 13.83 -23.13 0.10
N LEU A 373 13.13 -22.27 -0.64
CA LEU A 373 11.74 -22.44 -1.06
C LEU A 373 11.66 -22.49 -2.58
N ASP A 374 11.37 -23.65 -3.13
CA ASP A 374 11.28 -23.88 -4.56
C ASP A 374 9.98 -23.28 -5.14
N TRP A 375 10.15 -22.27 -6.02
CA TRP A 375 9.04 -21.58 -6.64
C TRP A 375 8.46 -22.33 -7.85
N GLU A 376 9.30 -23.08 -8.60
CA GLU A 376 8.85 -23.83 -9.78
C GLU A 376 7.94 -25.01 -9.41
N SER A 377 8.22 -25.67 -8.30
CA SER A 377 7.34 -26.72 -7.77
C SER A 377 6.10 -26.18 -7.06
N THR A 378 6.14 -24.89 -6.64
CA THR A 378 5.04 -24.26 -5.89
C THR A 378 4.03 -23.57 -6.79
N PHE A 379 4.49 -22.95 -7.91
CA PHE A 379 3.67 -22.15 -8.81
C PHE A 379 3.88 -22.53 -10.27
N ASP A 380 2.80 -22.76 -11.00
CA ASP A 380 2.84 -23.04 -12.44
C ASP A 380 2.87 -21.76 -13.30
N VAL A 381 3.86 -20.90 -13.06
CA VAL A 381 3.99 -19.62 -13.79
C VAL A 381 4.34 -19.85 -15.26
N LYS A 382 5.13 -20.87 -15.55
CA LYS A 382 5.65 -21.15 -16.88
C LYS A 382 4.52 -21.44 -17.88
N SER A 383 3.43 -22.06 -17.44
CA SER A 383 2.31 -22.44 -18.30
C SER A 383 1.57 -21.23 -18.92
N TYR A 384 1.53 -20.10 -18.22
CA TYR A 384 0.79 -18.91 -18.69
C TYR A 384 1.67 -17.71 -19.05
N CYS A 385 2.98 -17.89 -19.00
CA CYS A 385 3.95 -16.85 -19.36
C CYS A 385 4.71 -17.15 -20.66
N SER A 386 4.63 -18.41 -21.15
CA SER A 386 5.22 -18.86 -22.41
C SER A 386 4.31 -18.66 -23.59
#